data_8fcc55ef1bb0dd23f8dbd936eb203d96
#
_entry.id   8fcc55ef1bb0dd23f8dbd936eb203d96
#
_cell.length_a   1.000
_cell.length_b   1.000
_cell.length_c   1.000
_cell.angle_alpha   90.00
_cell.angle_beta   90.00
_cell.angle_gamma   90.00
#
_symmetry.space_group_name_H-M   'P 1'
#
loop_
_entity.id
_entity.type
_entity.pdbx_description
1 polymer ?
#
loop_
_entity_poly.entity_id
_entity_poly.type
_entity_poly.pdbx_seq_one_letter_code
_entity_poly.pdbx_strand_id
1 'polypeptide(L)'
;VALVGATGAGKTTVTNLINRFYDIQEGMILYDGISVKGIRKPDLRKSLGIVLQDVNLFTGTVMDNIRYGNPDATREECIKAAELVNADSFIRMLPQGYDTVLKGDGSGLSQGQRQLISIARAAVANPPCLRSCGKQRGCPGPAWTR
;
A
#
# COMPACT_ATOMS: atom_id res chain seq x y z
N VAL A 1 -10.86 4.06 -10.13
CA VAL A 1 -10.98 5.52 -10.21
C VAL A 1 -9.62 6.14 -9.91
N ALA A 2 -9.11 7.03 -10.80
CA ALA A 2 -7.89 7.80 -10.59
C ALA A 2 -8.24 9.26 -10.28
N LEU A 3 -7.68 9.81 -9.21
CA LEU A 3 -7.76 11.23 -8.89
C LEU A 3 -6.56 11.96 -9.53
N VAL A 4 -6.83 12.75 -10.56
CA VAL A 4 -5.82 13.51 -11.30
C VAL A 4 -5.96 14.99 -11.01
N GLY A 5 -4.85 15.70 -10.88
CA GLY A 5 -4.84 17.13 -10.64
C GLY A 5 -3.47 17.64 -10.20
N ALA A 6 -3.27 18.95 -10.21
CA ALA A 6 -2.04 19.60 -9.76
C ALA A 6 -1.72 19.32 -8.27
N THR A 7 -0.49 19.56 -7.86
CA THR A 7 -0.11 19.54 -6.44
C THR A 7 -0.96 20.59 -5.70
N GLY A 8 -1.52 20.22 -4.54
CA GLY A 8 -2.44 21.09 -3.79
C GLY A 8 -3.92 20.97 -4.18
N ALA A 9 -4.30 20.24 -5.22
CA ALA A 9 -5.69 20.06 -5.66
C ALA A 9 -6.57 19.20 -4.71
N GLY A 10 -6.14 18.94 -3.49
CA GLY A 10 -6.94 18.24 -2.49
C GLY A 10 -7.01 16.71 -2.64
N LYS A 11 -6.25 16.09 -3.54
CA LYS A 11 -6.28 14.62 -3.76
C LYS A 11 -6.01 13.82 -2.48
N THR A 12 -4.98 14.22 -1.74
CA THR A 12 -4.62 13.60 -0.45
C THR A 12 -5.70 13.82 0.59
N THR A 13 -6.33 15.01 0.60
CA THR A 13 -7.44 15.32 1.50
C THR A 13 -8.63 14.38 1.26
N VAL A 14 -9.02 14.17 -0.01
CA VAL A 14 -10.08 13.22 -0.36
C VAL A 14 -9.73 11.81 0.10
N THR A 15 -8.48 11.37 -0.13
CA THR A 15 -8.00 10.06 0.33
C THR A 15 -8.08 9.92 1.84
N ASN A 16 -7.65 10.95 2.58
CA ASN A 16 -7.69 10.94 4.04
C ASN A 16 -9.12 10.92 4.60
N LEU A 17 -10.05 11.63 3.96
CA LEU A 17 -11.45 11.63 4.34
C LEU A 17 -12.11 10.26 4.10
N ILE A 18 -11.81 9.59 2.98
CA ILE A 18 -12.34 8.24 2.71
C ILE A 18 -11.80 7.22 3.72
N ASN A 19 -10.53 7.34 4.14
CA ASN A 19 -9.94 6.49 5.18
C ASN A 19 -10.36 6.89 6.60
N ARG A 20 -11.15 7.94 6.71
CA ARG A 20 -11.63 8.48 7.98
C ARG A 20 -10.49 8.78 8.96
N PHE A 21 -9.39 9.39 8.44
CA PHE A 21 -8.37 10.01 9.29
C PHE A 21 -8.91 11.30 9.93
N TYR A 22 -9.82 11.97 9.22
CA TYR A 22 -10.58 13.12 9.68
C TYR A 22 -12.06 12.84 9.48
N ASP A 23 -12.89 13.19 10.45
CA ASP A 23 -14.35 13.13 10.31
C ASP A 23 -14.84 14.39 9.57
N ILE A 24 -15.74 14.21 8.61
CA ILE A 24 -16.38 15.33 7.89
C ILE A 24 -17.37 16.04 8.81
N GLN A 25 -17.38 17.37 8.75
CA GLN A 25 -18.32 18.21 9.51
C GLN A 25 -19.69 18.20 8.87
N GLU A 26 -19.76 18.38 7.55
CA GLU A 26 -20.99 18.42 6.77
C GLU A 26 -20.94 17.42 5.60
N GLY A 27 -22.11 16.99 5.14
CA GLY A 27 -22.22 16.03 4.04
C GLY A 27 -22.07 14.58 4.48
N MET A 28 -21.93 13.69 3.50
CA MET A 28 -21.88 12.24 3.70
C MET A 28 -20.91 11.60 2.70
N ILE A 29 -20.10 10.67 3.18
CA ILE A 29 -19.30 9.79 2.33
C ILE A 29 -19.88 8.39 2.45
N LEU A 30 -20.19 7.77 1.31
CA LEU A 30 -20.69 6.41 1.24
C LEU A 30 -19.59 5.47 0.75
N TYR A 31 -19.47 4.33 1.39
CA TYR A 31 -18.67 3.19 0.98
C TYR A 31 -19.62 2.01 0.78
N ASP A 32 -19.78 1.56 -0.47
CA ASP A 32 -20.77 0.57 -0.88
C ASP A 32 -22.19 0.86 -0.37
N GLY A 33 -22.62 2.13 -0.47
CA GLY A 33 -23.95 2.58 -0.04
C GLY A 33 -24.10 2.79 1.46
N ILE A 34 -23.08 2.47 2.27
CA ILE A 34 -23.09 2.64 3.73
C ILE A 34 -22.29 3.88 4.10
N SER A 35 -22.84 4.74 4.96
CA SER A 35 -22.10 5.91 5.46
C SER A 35 -20.84 5.48 6.21
N VAL A 36 -19.68 6.05 5.82
CA VAL A 36 -18.42 5.75 6.50
C VAL A 36 -18.44 6.08 8.00
N LYS A 37 -19.33 6.98 8.44
CA LYS A 37 -19.54 7.27 9.87
C LYS A 37 -20.15 6.08 10.62
N GLY A 38 -20.95 5.26 9.94
CA GLY A 38 -21.56 4.05 10.52
C GLY A 38 -20.66 2.83 10.53
N ILE A 39 -19.54 2.84 9.81
CA ILE A 39 -18.59 1.73 9.76
C ILE A 39 -17.53 1.95 10.85
N ARG A 40 -17.16 0.90 11.60
CA ARG A 40 -16.06 1.00 12.57
C ARG A 40 -14.76 1.31 11.85
N LYS A 41 -13.97 2.26 12.37
CA LYS A 41 -12.72 2.70 11.74
C LYS A 41 -11.75 1.55 11.42
N PRO A 42 -11.55 0.54 12.31
CA PRO A 42 -10.69 -0.60 11.99
C PRO A 42 -11.18 -1.43 10.79
N ASP A 43 -12.48 -1.66 10.69
CA ASP A 43 -13.07 -2.46 9.61
C ASP A 43 -12.97 -1.72 8.26
N LEU A 44 -13.26 -0.42 8.26
CA LEU A 44 -13.07 0.43 7.09
C LEU A 44 -11.63 0.41 6.60
N ARG A 45 -10.67 0.58 7.51
CA ARG A 45 -9.23 0.60 7.18
C ARG A 45 -8.72 -0.76 6.74
N LYS A 46 -9.28 -1.85 7.27
CA LYS A 46 -8.94 -3.21 6.86
C LYS A 46 -9.42 -3.52 5.44
N SER A 47 -10.53 -2.89 5.00
CA SER A 47 -11.04 -3.02 3.63
C SER A 47 -10.32 -2.13 2.62
N LEU A 48 -9.52 -1.17 3.07
CA LEU A 48 -8.80 -0.20 2.25
C LEU A 48 -7.29 -0.38 2.40
N GLY A 49 -6.63 -0.97 1.41
CA GLY A 49 -5.17 -0.98 1.34
C GLY A 49 -4.65 0.40 0.94
N ILE A 50 -3.70 0.95 1.71
CA ILE A 50 -3.11 2.27 1.45
C ILE A 50 -1.63 2.11 1.14
N VAL A 51 -1.20 2.67 0.01
CA VAL A 51 0.22 2.85 -0.30
C VAL A 51 0.52 4.34 -0.25
N LEU A 52 1.31 4.75 0.73
CA LEU A 52 1.74 6.14 0.90
C LEU A 52 2.84 6.50 -0.09
N GLN A 53 2.97 7.79 -0.41
CA GLN A 53 4.03 8.30 -1.26
C GLN A 53 5.40 8.21 -0.56
N ASP A 54 5.44 8.57 0.72
CA ASP A 54 6.63 8.43 1.55
C ASP A 54 6.63 7.03 2.17
N VAL A 55 7.55 6.22 1.67
CA VAL A 55 7.65 4.81 2.07
C VAL A 55 8.57 4.68 3.26
N ASN A 56 8.00 4.32 4.39
CA ASN A 56 8.74 3.95 5.58
C ASN A 56 8.87 2.42 5.64
N LEU A 57 10.09 1.93 5.43
CA LEU A 57 10.48 0.57 5.76
C LEU A 57 11.05 0.58 7.18
N PHE A 58 10.94 -0.55 7.87
CA PHE A 58 11.53 -0.70 9.19
C PHE A 58 12.74 -1.63 9.13
N THR A 59 13.59 -1.54 10.15
CA THR A 59 14.73 -2.46 10.32
C THR A 59 14.20 -3.88 10.49
N GLY A 60 14.62 -4.78 9.60
CA GLY A 60 14.19 -6.16 9.53
C GLY A 60 14.41 -6.72 8.12
N THR A 61 14.04 -7.96 7.88
CA THR A 61 14.20 -8.54 6.54
C THR A 61 13.22 -7.93 5.54
N VAL A 62 13.51 -8.09 4.24
CA VAL A 62 12.55 -7.75 3.17
C VAL A 62 11.24 -8.54 3.40
N MET A 63 11.36 -9.82 3.77
CA MET A 63 10.21 -10.66 4.09
C MET A 63 9.36 -10.09 5.22
N ASP A 64 9.98 -9.65 6.33
CA ASP A 64 9.27 -9.06 7.46
C ASP A 64 8.54 -7.79 7.06
N ASN A 65 9.20 -6.96 6.24
CA ASN A 65 8.60 -5.74 5.71
C ASN A 65 7.36 -6.00 4.85
N ILE A 66 7.36 -7.06 4.03
CA ILE A 66 6.19 -7.46 3.23
C ILE A 66 5.10 -8.05 4.14
N ARG A 67 5.48 -9.00 5.01
CA ARG A 67 4.56 -9.69 5.93
C ARG A 67 3.86 -8.76 6.91
N TYR A 68 4.43 -7.59 7.17
CA TYR A 68 3.80 -6.58 8.04
C TYR A 68 2.37 -6.21 7.61
N GLY A 69 2.04 -6.35 6.31
CA GLY A 69 0.68 -6.11 5.82
C GLY A 69 -0.35 -7.17 6.28
N ASN A 70 0.12 -8.40 6.49
CA ASN A 70 -0.64 -9.51 7.06
C ASN A 70 0.30 -10.43 7.85
N PRO A 71 0.37 -10.32 9.18
CA PRO A 71 1.28 -11.10 10.01
C PRO A 71 1.08 -12.62 9.90
N ASP A 72 -0.14 -13.05 9.56
CA ASP A 72 -0.49 -14.47 9.40
C ASP A 72 -0.16 -15.03 8.00
N ALA A 73 0.33 -14.18 7.09
CA ALA A 73 0.66 -14.60 5.74
C ALA A 73 1.85 -15.56 5.72
N THR A 74 1.71 -16.62 4.92
CA THR A 74 2.80 -17.56 4.67
C THR A 74 3.89 -16.93 3.81
N ARG A 75 5.07 -17.56 3.79
CA ARG A 75 6.20 -17.10 2.95
C ARG A 75 5.80 -17.06 1.47
N GLU A 76 5.07 -18.08 1.02
CA GLU A 76 4.59 -18.23 -0.36
C GLU A 76 3.62 -17.10 -0.74
N GLU A 77 2.72 -16.71 0.16
CA GLU A 77 1.78 -15.59 -0.06
C GLU A 77 2.52 -14.26 -0.18
N CYS A 78 3.55 -14.04 0.64
CA CYS A 78 4.39 -12.86 0.55
C CYS A 78 5.16 -12.81 -0.78
N ILE A 79 5.68 -13.95 -1.25
CA ILE A 79 6.38 -14.05 -2.54
C ILE A 79 5.41 -13.76 -3.68
N LYS A 80 4.22 -14.38 -3.68
CA LYS A 80 3.17 -14.10 -4.68
C LYS A 80 2.77 -12.64 -4.73
N ALA A 81 2.65 -12.00 -3.56
CA ALA A 81 2.37 -10.57 -3.49
C ALA A 81 3.50 -9.74 -4.10
N ALA A 82 4.76 -10.12 -3.89
CA ALA A 82 5.92 -9.46 -4.49
C ALA A 82 6.00 -9.67 -6.01
N GLU A 83 5.73 -10.88 -6.50
CA GLU A 83 5.64 -11.20 -7.93
C GLU A 83 4.57 -10.37 -8.62
N LEU A 84 3.41 -10.27 -8.02
CA LEU A 84 2.26 -9.53 -8.53
C LEU A 84 2.56 -8.05 -8.77
N VAL A 85 3.41 -7.46 -7.95
CA VAL A 85 3.80 -6.05 -8.05
C VAL A 85 5.16 -5.85 -8.75
N ASN A 86 5.71 -6.92 -9.34
CA ASN A 86 7.04 -6.96 -9.98
C ASN A 86 8.20 -6.58 -9.04
N ALA A 87 8.06 -6.86 -7.75
CA ALA A 87 9.13 -6.65 -6.78
C ALA A 87 10.08 -7.85 -6.68
N ASP A 88 9.61 -9.08 -6.98
CA ASP A 88 10.35 -10.32 -6.85
C ASP A 88 11.69 -10.30 -7.61
N SER A 89 11.70 -9.75 -8.82
CA SER A 89 12.88 -9.72 -9.68
C SER A 89 14.08 -9.02 -9.04
N PHE A 90 13.89 -7.84 -8.44
CA PHE A 90 14.98 -7.14 -7.77
C PHE A 90 15.29 -7.74 -6.39
N ILE A 91 14.28 -8.26 -5.68
CA ILE A 91 14.48 -8.88 -4.36
C ILE A 91 15.41 -10.10 -4.49
N ARG A 92 15.22 -10.96 -5.49
CA ARG A 92 16.10 -12.11 -5.75
C ARG A 92 17.54 -11.72 -6.10
N MET A 93 17.76 -10.50 -6.60
CA MET A 93 19.13 -9.98 -6.87
C MET A 93 19.83 -9.44 -5.62
N LEU A 94 19.12 -9.27 -4.50
CA LEU A 94 19.73 -8.86 -3.24
C LEU A 94 20.60 -10.03 -2.67
N PRO A 95 21.65 -9.74 -1.89
CA PRO A 95 22.62 -10.74 -1.42
C PRO A 95 22.00 -11.96 -0.72
N GLN A 96 20.89 -11.75 0.01
CA GLN A 96 20.16 -12.81 0.73
C GLN A 96 18.69 -12.87 0.27
N GLY A 97 18.35 -12.31 -0.91
CA GLY A 97 17.00 -12.28 -1.43
C GLY A 97 16.01 -11.70 -0.43
N TYR A 98 14.95 -12.43 -0.16
CA TYR A 98 13.91 -12.04 0.81
C TYR A 98 14.39 -11.94 2.26
N ASP A 99 15.46 -12.62 2.59
CA ASP A 99 16.06 -12.63 3.94
C ASP A 99 17.11 -11.53 4.13
N THR A 100 17.31 -10.68 3.11
CA THR A 100 18.19 -9.50 3.19
C THR A 100 17.68 -8.54 4.27
N VAL A 101 18.54 -8.23 5.24
CA VAL A 101 18.21 -7.31 6.33
C VAL A 101 18.34 -5.86 5.86
N LEU A 102 17.25 -5.13 5.94
CA LEU A 102 17.21 -3.69 5.69
C LEU A 102 17.52 -2.94 6.99
N LYS A 103 18.37 -1.91 6.88
CA LYS A 103 18.70 -1.05 8.02
C LYS A 103 17.96 0.28 7.90
N GLY A 104 17.40 0.75 9.01
CA GLY A 104 16.64 2.00 9.05
C GLY A 104 15.47 2.02 8.07
N ASP A 105 15.39 3.06 7.26
CA ASP A 105 14.35 3.30 6.26
C ASP A 105 14.55 2.56 4.92
N GLY A 106 15.37 1.51 4.90
CA GLY A 106 15.73 0.78 3.68
C GLY A 106 16.92 1.42 2.94
N SER A 107 17.92 1.93 3.69
CA SER A 107 19.18 2.40 3.13
C SER A 107 19.81 1.30 2.28
N GLY A 108 20.20 1.64 1.04
CA GLY A 108 20.72 0.68 0.04
C GLY A 108 19.70 0.29 -1.04
N LEU A 109 18.42 0.61 -0.86
CA LEU A 109 17.39 0.46 -1.88
C LEU A 109 17.09 1.80 -2.56
N SER A 110 16.81 1.77 -3.86
CA SER A 110 16.29 2.93 -4.58
C SER A 110 14.89 3.29 -4.07
N GLN A 111 14.46 4.53 -4.30
CA GLN A 111 13.11 4.97 -3.93
C GLN A 111 12.04 4.08 -4.60
N GLY A 112 12.24 3.69 -5.86
CA GLY A 112 11.32 2.80 -6.57
C GLY A 112 11.25 1.41 -5.93
N GLN A 113 12.39 0.83 -5.54
CA GLN A 113 12.43 -0.48 -4.87
C GLN A 113 11.72 -0.44 -3.51
N ARG A 114 11.92 0.61 -2.71
CA ARG A 114 11.19 0.83 -1.46
C ARG A 114 9.69 0.91 -1.70
N GLN A 115 9.28 1.64 -2.75
CA GLN A 115 7.89 1.77 -3.11
C GLN A 115 7.27 0.41 -3.51
N LEU A 116 7.99 -0.42 -4.29
CA LEU A 116 7.53 -1.77 -4.65
C LEU A 116 7.33 -2.66 -3.42
N ILE A 117 8.24 -2.62 -2.43
CA ILE A 117 8.06 -3.35 -1.16
C ILE A 117 6.81 -2.85 -0.41
N SER A 118 6.57 -1.54 -0.38
CA SER A 118 5.37 -0.97 0.24
C SER A 118 4.09 -1.38 -0.47
N ILE A 119 4.11 -1.50 -1.80
CA ILE A 119 2.96 -1.99 -2.56
C ILE A 119 2.76 -3.49 -2.30
N ALA A 120 3.83 -4.30 -2.23
CA ALA A 120 3.75 -5.71 -1.87
C ALA A 120 3.18 -5.92 -0.45
N ARG A 121 3.58 -5.06 0.52
CA ARG A 121 3.00 -5.01 1.87
C ARG A 121 1.49 -4.78 1.84
N ALA A 122 1.02 -3.87 1.01
CA ALA A 122 -0.41 -3.62 0.86
C ALA A 122 -1.13 -4.76 0.11
N ALA A 123 -0.46 -5.39 -0.85
CA ALA A 123 -1.01 -6.50 -1.64
C ALA A 123 -1.18 -7.78 -0.80
N VAL A 124 -0.23 -8.10 0.10
CA VAL A 124 -0.31 -9.31 0.95
C VAL A 124 -1.49 -9.23 1.93
N ALA A 125 -1.91 -8.02 2.33
CA ALA A 125 -3.11 -7.82 3.12
C ALA A 125 -4.41 -8.16 2.35
N ASN A 126 -4.31 -8.34 1.02
CA ASN A 126 -5.41 -8.66 0.12
C ASN A 126 -6.68 -7.84 0.38
N PRO A 127 -6.58 -6.50 0.48
CA PRO A 127 -7.75 -5.68 0.75
C PRO A 127 -8.68 -5.66 -0.48
N PRO A 128 -10.01 -5.61 -0.29
CA PRO A 128 -10.97 -5.46 -1.40
C PRO A 128 -10.71 -4.24 -2.28
N CYS A 129 -10.11 -3.20 -1.72
CA CYS A 129 -9.74 -1.99 -2.45
C CYS A 129 -8.31 -1.55 -2.09
N LEU A 130 -7.42 -1.49 -3.09
CA LEU A 130 -6.07 -0.98 -2.95
C LEU A 130 -6.00 0.47 -3.45
N ARG A 131 -5.45 1.38 -2.64
CA ARG A 131 -5.25 2.78 -2.99
C ARG A 131 -3.76 3.13 -2.98
N SER A 132 -3.29 3.69 -4.08
CA SER A 132 -1.94 4.25 -4.18
C SER A 132 -2.00 5.77 -4.15
N CYS A 133 -1.26 6.39 -3.23
CA CYS A 133 -1.07 7.83 -3.15
C CYS A 133 0.33 8.15 -3.65
N GLY A 134 0.44 8.71 -4.86
CA GLY A 134 1.74 9.10 -5.44
C GLY A 134 1.63 9.77 -6.80
N LYS A 135 2.69 10.46 -7.21
CA LYS A 135 2.87 10.94 -8.59
C LYS A 135 3.16 9.72 -9.48
N GLN A 136 2.14 9.14 -10.09
CA GLN A 136 2.36 8.11 -11.09
C GLN A 136 2.79 8.73 -12.43
N ARG A 137 4.07 8.62 -12.74
CA ARG A 137 4.51 8.57 -14.14
C ARG A 137 4.58 7.08 -14.52
N GLY A 138 3.56 6.60 -15.25
CA GLY A 138 3.65 5.37 -16.04
C GLY A 138 3.61 4.05 -15.30
N CYS A 139 2.73 3.86 -14.31
CA CYS A 139 2.34 2.50 -13.94
C CYS A 139 1.29 1.99 -14.95
N PRO A 140 1.49 0.82 -15.58
CA PRO A 140 0.38 0.13 -16.21
C PRO A 140 -0.68 -0.11 -15.13
N GLY A 141 -1.93 0.23 -15.42
CA GLY A 141 -3.03 0.06 -14.50
C GLY A 141 -3.06 -1.35 -13.91
N PRO A 142 -3.38 -1.49 -12.62
CA PRO A 142 -3.39 -2.80 -12.00
C PRO A 142 -4.43 -3.70 -12.70
N ALA A 143 -4.03 -4.94 -12.93
CA ALA A 143 -4.87 -6.00 -13.48
C ALA A 143 -5.97 -6.48 -12.48
N TRP A 144 -6.48 -5.56 -11.65
CA TRP A 144 -7.43 -5.83 -10.57
C TRP A 144 -8.89 -5.47 -10.94
N THR A 145 -9.20 -5.29 -12.20
CA THR A 145 -10.59 -5.14 -12.64
C THR A 145 -11.12 -6.49 -13.07
N ARG A 146 -11.63 -7.26 -12.13
CA ARG A 146 -12.77 -8.17 -12.32
C ARG A 146 -13.55 -8.25 -11.04
#